data_d2345703c087b45edf7d22693cff1e4b
#
_entry.id   d2345703c087b45edf7d22693cff1e4b
#
_cell.length_a   1.000
_cell.length_b   1.000
_cell.length_c   1.000
_cell.angle_alpha   90.00
_cell.angle_beta   90.00
_cell.angle_gamma   90.00
#
_symmetry.space_group_name_H-M   'P 1'
#
loop_
_entity.id
_entity.type
_entity.pdbx_description
1 polymer ?
#
loop_
_entity_poly.entity_id
_entity_poly.type
_entity_poly.pdbx_seq_one_letter_code
_entity_poly.pdbx_strand_id
1 'polypeptide(L)'
;SMTINGPAPMLLGFFMNAAIDQQCEHYIKENDLEDEVLAKINKIYKEKGVERPHYQGDLPEGNNGLGLFLLGVTGDQVLPLDVYEKIKAKTLKKVRGTVQADILKEDQAQNTCIFSTEFALRLMGDVQEYFIAQNVRNFYSVSISGYHIAEAGANPITQLAFTLSNGFTYVEYYLSRGMDINDFGPNLSFFFSNGVDPEYAVIGRVARKIWAKAMKNKYGANERAQMLKYHIQTSGRSLHAQEIDFND
;
A
#
# COMPACT_ATOMS: atom_id res chain seq x y z
N SER A 1 -6.91 -4.80 -1.93
CA SER A 1 -6.31 -4.10 -0.79
C SER A 1 -6.04 -5.07 0.33
N MET A 2 -4.91 -4.97 0.97
CA MET A 2 -4.62 -5.72 2.19
C MET A 2 -4.45 -4.75 3.35
N THR A 3 -5.06 -5.09 4.47
CA THR A 3 -4.87 -4.40 5.75
C THR A 3 -3.82 -5.17 6.52
N ILE A 4 -2.65 -4.58 6.69
CA ILE A 4 -1.53 -5.18 7.39
C ILE A 4 -0.92 -4.09 8.24
N ASN A 5 -0.79 -4.37 9.52
CA ASN A 5 -0.26 -3.44 10.51
C ASN A 5 1.28 -3.43 10.50
N GLY A 6 1.99 -3.31 11.60
CA GLY A 6 3.44 -3.14 11.72
C GLY A 6 4.35 -3.67 10.60
N PRO A 7 4.13 -4.89 10.04
CA PRO A 7 4.93 -5.40 8.91
C PRO A 7 4.53 -4.83 7.54
N ALA A 8 3.57 -3.90 7.46
CA ALA A 8 3.07 -3.37 6.18
C ALA A 8 4.16 -2.84 5.23
N PRO A 9 5.19 -2.12 5.68
CA PRO A 9 6.28 -1.69 4.80
C PRO A 9 7.04 -2.85 4.14
N MET A 10 7.26 -3.95 4.87
CA MET A 10 7.90 -5.15 4.31
C MET A 10 7.03 -5.82 3.28
N LEU A 11 5.73 -5.95 3.55
CA LEU A 11 4.78 -6.52 2.61
C LEU A 11 4.59 -5.67 1.36
N LEU A 12 4.69 -4.35 1.49
CA LEU A 12 4.72 -3.47 0.32
C LEU A 12 5.89 -3.83 -0.60
N GLY A 13 7.07 -4.09 -0.06
CA GLY A 13 8.23 -4.56 -0.81
C GLY A 13 7.93 -5.87 -1.56
N PHE A 14 7.33 -6.84 -0.89
CA PHE A 14 6.91 -8.10 -1.52
C PHE A 14 5.89 -7.88 -2.64
N PHE A 15 4.90 -7.00 -2.46
CA PHE A 15 3.93 -6.69 -3.51
C PHE A 15 4.57 -6.03 -4.73
N MET A 16 5.48 -5.10 -4.52
CA MET A 16 6.17 -4.44 -5.62
C MET A 16 7.03 -5.44 -6.39
N ASN A 17 7.77 -6.29 -5.68
CA ASN A 17 8.57 -7.35 -6.30
C ASN A 17 7.68 -8.35 -7.05
N ALA A 18 6.60 -8.85 -6.43
CA ALA A 18 5.69 -9.76 -7.10
C ALA A 18 5.07 -9.16 -8.37
N ALA A 19 4.73 -7.85 -8.35
CA ALA A 19 4.21 -7.18 -9.54
C ALA A 19 5.27 -7.05 -10.65
N ILE A 20 6.54 -6.81 -10.29
CA ILE A 20 7.64 -6.76 -11.23
C ILE A 20 7.92 -8.15 -11.80
N ASP A 21 8.02 -9.16 -10.94
CA ASP A 21 8.30 -10.55 -11.33
C ASP A 21 7.21 -11.09 -12.26
N GLN A 22 5.94 -10.80 -12.00
CA GLN A 22 4.84 -11.16 -12.90
C GLN A 22 5.01 -10.56 -14.31
N GLN A 23 5.53 -9.34 -14.42
CA GLN A 23 5.81 -8.73 -15.72
C GLN A 23 7.10 -9.29 -16.36
N CYS A 24 8.05 -9.72 -15.55
CA CYS A 24 9.22 -10.47 -16.03
C CYS A 24 8.81 -11.84 -16.58
N GLU A 25 7.93 -12.56 -15.90
CA GLU A 25 7.37 -13.84 -16.37
C GLU A 25 6.63 -13.68 -17.69
N HIS A 26 5.85 -12.61 -17.83
CA HIS A 26 5.16 -12.32 -19.09
C HIS A 26 6.16 -12.07 -20.23
N TYR A 27 7.22 -11.29 -19.98
CA TYR A 27 8.29 -11.05 -20.93
C TYR A 27 9.02 -12.36 -21.31
N ILE A 28 9.33 -13.21 -20.32
CA ILE A 28 9.98 -14.51 -20.54
C ILE A 28 9.15 -15.37 -21.49
N LYS A 29 7.84 -15.46 -21.25
CA LYS A 29 6.91 -16.21 -22.07
C LYS A 29 6.75 -15.65 -23.48
N GLU A 30 6.63 -14.32 -23.63
CA GLU A 30 6.50 -13.67 -24.94
C GLU A 30 7.75 -13.78 -25.83
N ASN A 31 8.90 -14.10 -25.24
CA ASN A 31 10.18 -14.22 -25.94
C ASN A 31 10.74 -15.65 -25.95
N ASP A 32 9.94 -16.65 -25.57
CA ASP A 32 10.31 -18.08 -25.55
C ASP A 32 11.60 -18.35 -24.73
N LEU A 33 11.77 -17.69 -23.58
CA LEU A 33 12.97 -17.77 -22.73
C LEU A 33 12.81 -18.72 -21.53
N GLU A 34 11.71 -19.46 -21.42
CA GLU A 34 11.39 -20.30 -20.26
C GLU A 34 12.50 -21.30 -19.92
N ASP A 35 13.02 -22.02 -20.93
CA ASP A 35 14.05 -23.04 -20.74
C ASP A 35 15.38 -22.42 -20.27
N GLU A 36 15.76 -21.27 -20.85
CA GLU A 36 16.97 -20.55 -20.46
C GLU A 36 16.87 -20.07 -19.01
N VAL A 37 15.72 -19.47 -18.65
CA VAL A 37 15.45 -18.97 -17.29
C VAL A 37 15.42 -20.13 -16.30
N LEU A 38 14.78 -21.25 -16.63
CA LEU A 38 14.75 -22.44 -15.78
C LEU A 38 16.16 -23.00 -15.54
N ALA A 39 17.01 -23.01 -16.56
CA ALA A 39 18.41 -23.42 -16.43
C ALA A 39 19.17 -22.47 -15.46
N LYS A 40 18.96 -21.16 -15.55
CA LYS A 40 19.55 -20.18 -14.61
C LYS A 40 19.07 -20.40 -13.18
N ILE A 41 17.76 -20.63 -12.98
CA ILE A 41 17.18 -20.93 -11.67
C ILE A 41 17.81 -22.18 -11.07
N ASN A 42 17.90 -23.27 -11.84
CA ASN A 42 18.53 -24.51 -11.39
C ASN A 42 20.01 -24.30 -10.99
N LYS A 43 20.73 -23.45 -11.73
CA LYS A 43 22.11 -23.08 -11.40
C LYS A 43 22.18 -22.33 -10.06
N ILE A 44 21.31 -21.36 -9.82
CA ILE A 44 21.22 -20.60 -8.56
C ILE A 44 21.02 -21.56 -7.37
N TYR A 45 20.10 -22.50 -7.49
CA TYR A 45 19.81 -23.46 -6.42
C TYR A 45 20.97 -24.43 -6.19
N LYS A 46 21.61 -24.89 -7.26
CA LYS A 46 22.82 -25.72 -7.17
C LYS A 46 23.96 -25.00 -6.45
N GLU A 47 24.18 -23.71 -6.76
CA GLU A 47 25.21 -22.90 -6.11
C GLU A 47 24.89 -22.65 -4.62
N LYS A 48 23.63 -22.52 -4.25
CA LYS A 48 23.16 -22.43 -2.86
C LYS A 48 23.23 -23.76 -2.09
N GLY A 49 23.41 -24.87 -2.77
CA GLY A 49 23.42 -26.22 -2.14
C GLY A 49 22.08 -26.66 -1.59
N VAL A 50 20.97 -26.13 -2.10
CA VAL A 50 19.59 -26.46 -1.67
C VAL A 50 18.75 -26.93 -2.85
N GLU A 51 17.75 -27.74 -2.57
CA GLU A 51 16.81 -28.21 -3.59
C GLU A 51 15.86 -27.08 -4.02
N ARG A 52 15.62 -26.98 -5.34
CA ARG A 52 14.66 -26.03 -5.87
C ARG A 52 13.23 -26.42 -5.47
N PRO A 53 12.40 -25.47 -4.99
CA PRO A 53 10.98 -25.73 -4.77
C PRO A 53 10.31 -26.24 -6.05
N HIS A 54 9.45 -27.22 -5.92
CA HIS A 54 8.65 -27.76 -7.02
C HIS A 54 7.20 -27.97 -6.56
N TYR A 55 6.28 -27.85 -7.49
CA TYR A 55 4.87 -28.10 -7.22
C TYR A 55 4.62 -29.61 -7.08
N GLN A 56 3.91 -29.99 -6.02
CA GLN A 56 3.57 -31.39 -5.74
C GLN A 56 2.13 -31.68 -6.22
N GLY A 57 1.97 -31.92 -7.49
CA GLY A 57 0.68 -32.23 -8.10
C GLY A 57 0.64 -31.88 -9.57
N ASP A 58 -0.53 -32.06 -10.18
CA ASP A 58 -0.75 -31.66 -11.56
C ASP A 58 -0.86 -30.15 -11.67
N LEU A 59 -0.09 -29.58 -12.58
CA LEU A 59 -0.18 -28.16 -12.88
C LEU A 59 -1.47 -27.88 -13.69
N PRO A 60 -2.16 -26.77 -13.42
CA PRO A 60 -3.27 -26.33 -14.26
C PRO A 60 -2.85 -26.20 -15.73
N GLU A 61 -3.79 -26.46 -16.64
CA GLU A 61 -3.55 -26.33 -18.08
C GLU A 61 -2.96 -24.93 -18.41
N GLY A 62 -1.89 -24.92 -19.20
CA GLY A 62 -1.18 -23.71 -19.59
C GLY A 62 -0.24 -23.12 -18.51
N ASN A 63 -0.09 -23.81 -17.38
CA ASN A 63 0.87 -23.42 -16.34
C ASN A 63 2.11 -24.34 -16.40
N ASN A 64 3.28 -23.76 -16.66
CA ASN A 64 4.55 -24.50 -16.73
C ASN A 64 5.30 -24.57 -15.40
N GLY A 65 4.69 -24.11 -14.30
CA GLY A 65 5.32 -24.06 -12.98
C GLY A 65 6.39 -22.96 -12.82
N LEU A 66 6.55 -22.09 -13.80
CA LEU A 66 7.48 -20.97 -13.76
C LEU A 66 6.83 -19.79 -13.06
N GLY A 67 7.03 -19.68 -11.75
CA GLY A 67 6.64 -18.52 -10.95
C GLY A 67 7.86 -17.99 -10.20
N LEU A 68 8.47 -16.90 -10.66
CA LEU A 68 9.72 -16.38 -10.09
C LEU A 68 9.60 -16.15 -8.60
N PHE A 69 8.54 -15.48 -8.18
CA PHE A 69 8.28 -15.21 -6.77
C PHE A 69 8.10 -16.51 -5.96
N LEU A 70 7.35 -17.47 -6.49
CA LEU A 70 7.13 -18.76 -5.83
C LEU A 70 8.39 -19.63 -5.78
N LEU A 71 9.26 -19.46 -6.76
CA LEU A 71 10.56 -20.12 -6.80
C LEU A 71 11.64 -19.38 -6.00
N GLY A 72 11.29 -18.27 -5.32
CA GLY A 72 12.20 -17.50 -4.48
C GLY A 72 13.36 -16.87 -5.25
N VAL A 73 13.13 -16.49 -6.51
CA VAL A 73 14.05 -15.74 -7.35
C VAL A 73 13.37 -14.48 -7.87
N THR A 74 14.17 -13.49 -8.24
CA THR A 74 13.69 -12.21 -8.77
C THR A 74 14.10 -12.04 -10.23
N GLY A 75 13.38 -11.18 -10.95
CA GLY A 75 13.61 -10.97 -12.38
C GLY A 75 15.04 -10.54 -12.72
N ASP A 76 15.70 -9.76 -11.85
CA ASP A 76 17.09 -9.33 -12.04
C ASP A 76 18.12 -10.45 -11.94
N GLN A 77 17.77 -11.57 -11.30
CA GLN A 77 18.63 -12.74 -11.21
C GLN A 77 18.61 -13.60 -12.48
N VAL A 78 17.56 -13.49 -13.28
CA VAL A 78 17.33 -14.39 -14.43
C VAL A 78 17.30 -13.68 -15.77
N LEU A 79 16.98 -12.38 -15.81
CA LEU A 79 16.98 -11.56 -17.03
C LEU A 79 18.23 -10.67 -17.11
N PRO A 80 18.61 -10.22 -18.33
CA PRO A 80 19.59 -9.14 -18.46
C PRO A 80 19.16 -7.88 -17.68
N LEU A 81 20.10 -7.25 -17.02
CA LEU A 81 19.81 -6.12 -16.11
C LEU A 81 19.08 -4.96 -16.82
N ASP A 82 19.45 -4.66 -18.05
CA ASP A 82 18.81 -3.59 -18.84
C ASP A 82 17.36 -3.91 -19.20
N VAL A 83 17.02 -5.17 -19.42
CA VAL A 83 15.65 -5.66 -19.65
C VAL A 83 14.86 -5.56 -18.36
N TYR A 84 15.43 -6.06 -17.26
CA TYR A 84 14.79 -6.00 -15.94
C TYR A 84 14.48 -4.56 -15.53
N GLU A 85 15.44 -3.64 -15.61
CA GLU A 85 15.22 -2.23 -15.23
C GLU A 85 14.14 -1.54 -16.09
N LYS A 86 14.03 -1.87 -17.38
CA LYS A 86 12.93 -1.39 -18.24
C LYS A 86 11.57 -1.92 -17.79
N ILE A 87 11.50 -3.20 -17.47
CA ILE A 87 10.27 -3.83 -16.97
C ILE A 87 9.87 -3.22 -15.63
N LYS A 88 10.80 -3.12 -14.69
CA LYS A 88 10.61 -2.53 -13.37
C LYS A 88 10.07 -1.10 -13.46
N ALA A 89 10.74 -0.23 -14.21
CA ALA A 89 10.32 1.17 -14.38
C ALA A 89 8.92 1.29 -14.99
N LYS A 90 8.58 0.45 -15.97
CA LYS A 90 7.25 0.41 -16.59
C LYS A 90 6.19 -0.09 -15.61
N THR A 91 6.51 -1.11 -14.83
CA THR A 91 5.60 -1.73 -13.86
C THR A 91 5.28 -0.76 -12.74
N LEU A 92 6.30 -0.18 -12.10
CA LEU A 92 6.13 0.73 -10.96
C LEU A 92 5.31 1.98 -11.31
N LYS A 93 5.40 2.48 -12.54
CA LYS A 93 4.53 3.57 -13.02
C LYS A 93 3.06 3.19 -13.17
N LYS A 94 2.76 1.90 -13.38
CA LYS A 94 1.41 1.41 -13.70
C LYS A 94 0.76 0.67 -12.54
N VAL A 95 1.54 0.13 -11.62
CA VAL A 95 1.02 -0.64 -10.47
C VAL A 95 -0.02 0.16 -9.71
N ARG A 96 -1.12 -0.50 -9.35
CA ARG A 96 -2.23 0.10 -8.61
C ARG A 96 -2.51 -0.70 -7.36
N GLY A 97 -2.73 -0.02 -6.28
CA GLY A 97 -3.06 -0.68 -5.04
C GLY A 97 -3.01 0.28 -3.85
N THR A 98 -3.22 -0.30 -2.71
CA THR A 98 -3.04 0.37 -1.41
C THR A 98 -2.63 -0.67 -0.38
N VAL A 99 -1.76 -0.27 0.49
CA VAL A 99 -1.48 -0.99 1.74
C VAL A 99 -1.92 -0.07 2.87
N GLN A 100 -2.74 -0.59 3.77
CA GLN A 100 -3.14 0.16 4.94
C GLN A 100 -2.02 0.07 5.98
N ALA A 101 -1.05 0.94 5.85
CA ALA A 101 0.15 1.01 6.68
C ALA A 101 0.09 2.17 7.68
N ASP A 102 -1.09 2.48 8.24
CA ASP A 102 -1.25 3.56 9.20
C ASP A 102 -0.75 3.13 10.58
N ILE A 103 0.52 3.40 10.84
CA ILE A 103 1.19 3.05 12.10
C ILE A 103 0.73 3.89 13.29
N LEU A 104 0.22 5.09 13.05
CA LEU A 104 -0.25 5.98 14.12
C LEU A 104 -1.57 5.48 14.72
N LYS A 105 -2.50 4.99 13.87
CA LYS A 105 -3.76 4.42 14.36
C LYS A 105 -3.56 3.09 15.09
N GLU A 106 -2.49 2.35 14.81
CA GLU A 106 -2.17 1.13 15.53
C GLU A 106 -1.91 1.39 17.01
N ASP A 107 -1.14 2.43 17.30
CA ASP A 107 -0.88 2.87 18.67
C ASP A 107 -2.15 3.43 19.32
N GLN A 108 -2.90 4.26 18.60
CA GLN A 108 -4.06 4.97 19.12
C GLN A 108 -5.30 4.08 19.35
N ALA A 109 -5.52 3.05 18.52
CA ALA A 109 -6.79 2.35 18.46
C ALA A 109 -6.70 0.82 18.60
N GLN A 110 -5.55 0.21 18.34
CA GLN A 110 -5.41 -1.24 18.29
C GLN A 110 -4.40 -1.80 19.28
N ASN A 111 -3.47 -0.98 19.76
CA ASN A 111 -2.36 -1.40 20.65
C ASN A 111 -1.62 -2.66 20.13
N THR A 112 -1.40 -2.71 18.81
CA THR A 112 -0.79 -3.84 18.10
C THR A 112 0.59 -3.51 17.56
N CYS A 113 1.20 -2.42 18.01
CA CYS A 113 2.52 -1.98 17.58
C CYS A 113 3.59 -3.01 17.97
N ILE A 114 4.31 -3.52 16.97
CA ILE A 114 5.50 -4.36 17.17
C ILE A 114 6.79 -3.54 17.09
N PHE A 115 6.72 -2.32 16.59
CA PHE A 115 7.82 -1.37 16.49
C PHE A 115 7.47 -0.07 17.24
N SER A 116 8.48 0.67 17.67
CA SER A 116 8.25 2.03 18.16
C SER A 116 7.66 2.92 17.07
N THR A 117 6.84 3.89 17.44
CA THR A 117 6.24 4.86 16.51
C THR A 117 7.32 5.60 15.70
N GLU A 118 8.44 5.95 16.34
CA GLU A 118 9.56 6.61 15.67
C GLU A 118 10.16 5.74 14.56
N PHE A 119 10.45 4.47 14.86
CA PHE A 119 10.98 3.53 13.87
C PHE A 119 9.98 3.29 12.73
N ALA A 120 8.71 3.12 13.06
CA ALA A 120 7.65 2.92 12.08
C ALA A 120 7.47 4.13 11.14
N LEU A 121 7.51 5.38 11.68
CA LEU A 121 7.52 6.59 10.87
C LEU A 121 8.73 6.67 9.94
N ARG A 122 9.91 6.24 10.41
CA ARG A 122 11.11 6.17 9.59
C ARG A 122 10.94 5.23 8.40
N LEU A 123 10.40 4.03 8.63
CA LEU A 123 10.08 3.08 7.55
C LEU A 123 9.07 3.67 6.55
N MET A 124 8.04 4.35 7.05
CA MET A 124 7.06 5.02 6.16
C MET A 124 7.71 6.11 5.31
N GLY A 125 8.66 6.85 5.88
CA GLY A 125 9.45 7.81 5.14
C GLY A 125 10.29 7.16 4.03
N ASP A 126 10.98 6.06 4.32
CA ASP A 126 11.78 5.30 3.34
C ASP A 126 10.91 4.77 2.19
N VAL A 127 9.71 4.26 2.50
CA VAL A 127 8.71 3.85 1.49
C VAL A 127 8.32 5.03 0.59
N GLN A 128 8.04 6.19 1.19
CA GLN A 128 7.61 7.36 0.43
C GLN A 128 8.73 7.92 -0.46
N GLU A 129 9.97 7.96 0.01
CA GLU A 129 11.13 8.31 -0.80
C GLU A 129 11.29 7.36 -1.99
N TYR A 130 11.15 6.06 -1.76
CA TYR A 130 11.17 5.06 -2.83
C TYR A 130 10.06 5.30 -3.87
N PHE A 131 8.84 5.62 -3.42
CA PHE A 131 7.72 5.91 -4.32
C PHE A 131 8.01 7.13 -5.22
N ILE A 132 8.58 8.18 -4.65
CA ILE A 132 8.99 9.37 -5.40
C ILE A 132 10.08 9.01 -6.41
N ALA A 133 11.16 8.36 -5.95
CA ALA A 133 12.31 7.99 -6.78
C ALA A 133 11.92 7.07 -7.95
N GLN A 134 10.99 6.13 -7.73
CA GLN A 134 10.51 5.20 -8.75
C GLN A 134 9.28 5.68 -9.52
N ASN A 135 8.80 6.90 -9.23
CA ASN A 135 7.63 7.48 -9.89
C ASN A 135 6.35 6.60 -9.77
N VAL A 136 6.15 6.03 -8.58
CA VAL A 136 4.94 5.24 -8.25
C VAL A 136 3.76 6.18 -8.00
N ARG A 137 2.84 6.26 -8.96
CA ARG A 137 1.78 7.29 -8.94
C ARG A 137 0.39 6.78 -8.59
N ASN A 138 0.14 5.51 -8.79
CA ASN A 138 -1.20 4.93 -8.69
C ASN A 138 -1.34 3.98 -7.50
N PHE A 139 -0.38 4.00 -6.61
CA PHE A 139 -0.37 3.22 -5.38
C PHE A 139 -0.37 4.16 -4.17
N TYR A 140 -1.24 3.90 -3.19
CA TYR A 140 -1.27 4.67 -1.96
C TYR A 140 -0.27 4.06 -0.96
N SER A 141 0.65 4.88 -0.50
CA SER A 141 1.69 4.48 0.47
C SER A 141 1.15 4.27 1.87
N VAL A 142 0.06 4.96 2.18
CA VAL A 142 -0.64 4.85 3.47
C VAL A 142 -2.14 5.07 3.26
N SER A 143 -2.95 4.38 4.05
CA SER A 143 -4.38 4.65 4.21
C SER A 143 -4.64 5.09 5.65
N ILE A 144 -4.62 6.39 5.87
CA ILE A 144 -4.77 7.02 7.19
C ILE A 144 -6.17 6.74 7.70
N SER A 145 -6.27 5.95 8.78
CA SER A 145 -7.50 5.28 9.13
C SER A 145 -8.18 5.83 10.36
N GLY A 146 -9.32 6.48 10.16
CA GLY A 146 -10.28 6.80 11.20
C GLY A 146 -11.22 5.63 11.55
N TYR A 147 -11.34 4.63 10.67
CA TYR A 147 -12.22 3.49 10.89
C TYR A 147 -11.93 2.78 12.23
N HIS A 148 -10.69 2.44 12.49
CA HIS A 148 -10.30 1.76 13.72
C HIS A 148 -10.46 2.63 14.96
N ILE A 149 -10.26 3.95 14.83
CA ILE A 149 -10.49 4.92 15.90
C ILE A 149 -11.99 4.95 16.27
N ALA A 150 -12.86 4.92 15.27
CA ALA A 150 -14.31 4.83 15.48
C ALA A 150 -14.70 3.49 16.11
N GLU A 151 -14.13 2.36 15.64
CA GLU A 151 -14.39 1.03 16.21
C GLU A 151 -13.90 0.93 17.68
N ALA A 152 -12.86 1.66 18.04
CA ALA A 152 -12.40 1.81 19.43
C ALA A 152 -13.31 2.67 20.31
N GLY A 153 -14.38 3.26 19.75
CA GLY A 153 -15.41 3.98 20.49
C GLY A 153 -15.46 5.48 20.27
N ALA A 154 -14.65 6.05 19.37
CA ALA A 154 -14.69 7.45 19.06
C ALA A 154 -16.00 7.84 18.34
N ASN A 155 -16.54 9.02 18.69
CA ASN A 155 -17.63 9.63 17.95
C ASN A 155 -17.14 10.18 16.60
N PRO A 156 -18.05 10.54 15.67
CA PRO A 156 -17.66 11.02 14.34
C PRO A 156 -16.72 12.22 14.34
N ILE A 157 -16.90 13.17 15.25
CA ILE A 157 -16.06 14.37 15.36
C ILE A 157 -14.64 13.99 15.80
N THR A 158 -14.52 13.17 16.82
CA THR A 158 -13.23 12.67 17.33
C THR A 158 -12.53 11.81 16.29
N GLN A 159 -13.26 10.93 15.58
CA GLN A 159 -12.74 10.16 14.47
C GLN A 159 -12.09 11.08 13.43
N LEU A 160 -12.81 12.10 12.97
CA LEU A 160 -12.31 13.04 11.99
C LEU A 160 -11.08 13.81 12.48
N ALA A 161 -11.12 14.30 13.71
CA ALA A 161 -10.03 15.07 14.30
C ALA A 161 -8.73 14.26 14.38
N PHE A 162 -8.77 13.06 14.93
CA PHE A 162 -7.58 12.18 15.00
C PHE A 162 -7.08 11.76 13.63
N THR A 163 -7.98 11.41 12.71
CA THR A 163 -7.60 11.01 11.36
C THR A 163 -6.87 12.11 10.61
N LEU A 164 -7.38 13.34 10.66
CA LEU A 164 -6.71 14.48 10.03
C LEU A 164 -5.40 14.86 10.74
N SER A 165 -5.35 14.75 12.07
CA SER A 165 -4.11 14.96 12.83
C SER A 165 -3.03 13.97 12.41
N ASN A 166 -3.38 12.68 12.28
CA ASN A 166 -2.46 11.67 11.76
C ASN A 166 -1.99 12.00 10.33
N GLY A 167 -2.91 12.44 9.47
CA GLY A 167 -2.58 12.90 8.12
C GLY A 167 -1.57 14.04 8.11
N PHE A 168 -1.77 15.03 8.95
CA PHE A 168 -0.82 16.15 9.09
C PHE A 168 0.51 15.71 9.71
N THR A 169 0.52 14.74 10.62
CA THR A 169 1.76 14.16 11.16
C THR A 169 2.60 13.52 10.06
N TYR A 170 2.00 12.74 9.15
CA TYR A 170 2.72 12.20 7.98
C TYR A 170 3.24 13.31 7.07
N VAL A 171 2.42 14.34 6.79
CA VAL A 171 2.85 15.49 5.97
C VAL A 171 4.06 16.18 6.56
N GLU A 172 3.99 16.55 7.84
CA GLU A 172 5.09 17.24 8.54
C GLU A 172 6.35 16.36 8.58
N TYR A 173 6.19 15.07 8.82
CA TYR A 173 7.31 14.13 8.84
C TYR A 173 7.99 14.02 7.47
N TYR A 174 7.24 13.87 6.40
CA TYR A 174 7.81 13.78 5.05
C TYR A 174 8.47 15.09 4.62
N LEU A 175 7.86 16.23 4.95
CA LEU A 175 8.48 17.54 4.72
C LEU A 175 9.79 17.71 5.51
N SER A 176 9.86 17.24 6.77
CA SER A 176 11.07 17.28 7.58
C SER A 176 12.22 16.46 6.99
N ARG A 177 11.91 15.46 6.15
CA ARG A 177 12.88 14.67 5.39
C ARG A 177 13.27 15.31 4.05
N GLY A 178 12.73 16.49 3.72
CA GLY A 178 13.04 17.23 2.50
C GLY A 178 12.25 16.80 1.26
N MET A 179 11.17 16.00 1.42
CA MET A 179 10.30 15.63 0.31
C MET A 179 9.40 16.80 -0.09
N ASP A 180 9.08 16.95 -1.39
CA ASP A 180 8.13 17.94 -1.87
C ASP A 180 6.69 17.46 -1.65
N ILE A 181 5.84 18.35 -1.13
CA ILE A 181 4.42 18.07 -0.86
C ILE A 181 3.65 17.62 -2.12
N ASN A 182 4.05 18.07 -3.28
CA ASN A 182 3.41 17.76 -4.55
C ASN A 182 3.78 16.38 -5.09
N ASP A 183 4.92 15.84 -4.64
CA ASP A 183 5.37 14.51 -5.01
C ASP A 183 4.70 13.42 -4.18
N PHE A 184 4.57 13.60 -2.85
CA PHE A 184 4.00 12.59 -1.98
C PHE A 184 2.51 12.79 -1.67
N GLY A 185 1.99 14.01 -1.65
CA GLY A 185 0.59 14.29 -1.30
C GLY A 185 -0.42 13.44 -2.09
N PRO A 186 -0.23 13.21 -3.39
CA PRO A 186 -1.10 12.33 -4.16
C PRO A 186 -1.09 10.85 -3.74
N ASN A 187 -0.08 10.37 -3.02
CA ASN A 187 0.00 8.99 -2.53
C ASN A 187 -0.69 8.77 -1.19
N LEU A 188 -1.13 9.85 -0.52
CA LEU A 188 -1.89 9.76 0.72
C LEU A 188 -3.35 9.43 0.43
N SER A 189 -3.90 8.50 1.21
CA SER A 189 -5.33 8.19 1.22
C SER A 189 -5.85 8.08 2.64
N PHE A 190 -7.16 8.10 2.78
CA PHE A 190 -7.82 8.08 4.07
C PHE A 190 -8.87 6.98 4.11
N PHE A 191 -9.25 6.58 5.30
CA PHE A 191 -10.26 5.56 5.53
C PHE A 191 -11.14 5.96 6.70
N PHE A 192 -12.44 6.10 6.47
CA PHE A 192 -13.41 6.49 7.49
C PHE A 192 -14.43 5.38 7.74
N SER A 193 -14.88 5.28 8.99
CA SER A 193 -16.09 4.56 9.34
C SER A 193 -17.31 5.40 8.97
N ASN A 194 -18.40 4.72 8.63
CA ASN A 194 -19.72 5.28 8.44
C ASN A 194 -20.71 4.59 9.38
N GLY A 195 -21.77 5.27 9.74
CA GLY A 195 -22.80 4.75 10.63
C GLY A 195 -24.08 5.57 10.55
N VAL A 196 -24.98 5.32 11.51
CA VAL A 196 -26.33 5.93 11.53
C VAL A 196 -26.39 7.36 12.08
N ASP A 197 -25.34 7.82 12.74
CA ASP A 197 -25.32 9.18 13.29
C ASP A 197 -25.32 10.22 12.16
N PRO A 198 -26.08 11.34 12.30
CA PRO A 198 -26.21 12.36 11.24
C PRO A 198 -24.88 12.97 10.78
N GLU A 199 -23.89 13.04 11.67
CA GLU A 199 -22.57 13.60 11.39
C GLU A 199 -21.83 12.80 10.30
N TYR A 200 -22.10 11.51 10.16
CA TYR A 200 -21.51 10.68 9.11
C TYR A 200 -21.89 11.15 7.70
N ALA A 201 -23.08 11.75 7.53
CA ALA A 201 -23.53 12.28 6.25
C ALA A 201 -22.62 13.41 5.72
N VAL A 202 -21.90 14.09 6.60
CA VAL A 202 -21.06 15.26 6.26
C VAL A 202 -19.57 15.04 6.48
N ILE A 203 -19.17 13.97 7.17
CA ILE A 203 -17.77 13.73 7.58
C ILE A 203 -16.79 13.86 6.41
N GLY A 204 -17.09 13.23 5.26
CA GLY A 204 -16.23 13.28 4.09
C GLY A 204 -16.11 14.66 3.46
N ARG A 205 -17.20 15.43 3.44
CA ARG A 205 -17.19 16.81 2.93
C ARG A 205 -16.38 17.75 3.84
N VAL A 206 -16.54 17.60 5.14
CA VAL A 206 -15.77 18.38 6.13
C VAL A 206 -14.30 18.01 6.06
N ALA A 207 -13.97 16.72 6.00
CA ALA A 207 -12.60 16.24 5.84
C ALA A 207 -11.91 16.88 4.62
N ARG A 208 -12.55 16.81 3.45
CA ARG A 208 -12.03 17.41 2.21
C ARG A 208 -11.81 18.91 2.33
N LYS A 209 -12.75 19.63 2.96
CA LYS A 209 -12.67 21.07 3.13
C LYS A 209 -11.50 21.48 4.04
N ILE A 210 -11.33 20.79 5.17
CA ILE A 210 -10.24 21.07 6.12
C ILE A 210 -8.91 20.73 5.46
N TRP A 211 -8.79 19.54 4.89
CA TRP A 211 -7.58 19.05 4.22
C TRP A 211 -7.14 20.01 3.12
N ALA A 212 -8.01 20.30 2.15
CA ALA A 212 -7.68 21.19 1.03
C ALA A 212 -7.23 22.57 1.48
N LYS A 213 -7.90 23.16 2.50
CA LYS A 213 -7.49 24.46 3.07
C LYS A 213 -6.12 24.40 3.71
N ALA A 214 -5.84 23.37 4.51
CA ALA A 214 -4.55 23.23 5.17
C ALA A 214 -3.44 22.97 4.13
N MET A 215 -3.65 22.05 3.20
CA MET A 215 -2.70 21.73 2.15
C MET A 215 -2.36 22.95 1.28
N LYS A 216 -3.36 23.74 0.92
CA LYS A 216 -3.16 24.98 0.16
C LYS A 216 -2.45 26.05 0.97
N ASN A 217 -2.99 26.38 2.14
CA ASN A 217 -2.62 27.63 2.83
C ASN A 217 -1.38 27.46 3.72
N LYS A 218 -1.17 26.27 4.28
CA LYS A 218 -0.02 25.99 5.16
C LYS A 218 1.15 25.40 4.38
N TYR A 219 0.87 24.49 3.45
CA TYR A 219 1.93 23.72 2.78
C TYR A 219 2.16 24.11 1.32
N GLY A 220 1.38 25.01 0.75
CA GLY A 220 1.56 25.47 -0.64
C GLY A 220 1.32 24.40 -1.70
N ALA A 221 0.57 23.35 -1.37
CA ALA A 221 0.32 22.22 -2.24
C ALA A 221 -0.48 22.58 -3.49
N ASN A 222 -0.19 21.93 -4.61
CA ASN A 222 -0.95 22.03 -5.84
C ASN A 222 -2.35 21.38 -5.72
N GLU A 223 -3.21 21.58 -6.71
CA GLU A 223 -4.58 21.08 -6.68
C GLU A 223 -4.67 19.56 -6.48
N ARG A 224 -3.74 18.79 -7.08
CA ARG A 224 -3.73 17.34 -6.97
C ARG A 224 -3.39 16.87 -5.55
N ALA A 225 -2.43 17.50 -4.90
CA ALA A 225 -2.05 17.22 -3.52
C ALA A 225 -3.10 17.68 -2.49
N GLN A 226 -3.93 18.69 -2.85
CA GLN A 226 -5.06 19.13 -2.04
C GLN A 226 -6.23 18.15 -2.00
N MET A 227 -6.28 17.17 -2.92
CA MET A 227 -7.37 16.21 -3.01
C MET A 227 -7.28 15.17 -1.90
N LEU A 228 -8.21 15.20 -0.95
CA LEU A 228 -8.37 14.10 0.01
C LEU A 228 -9.16 12.96 -0.63
N LYS A 229 -8.48 11.85 -0.81
CA LYS A 229 -9.06 10.59 -1.32
C LYS A 229 -9.34 9.69 -0.13
N TYR A 230 -10.53 9.13 -0.06
CA TYR A 230 -10.87 8.25 1.04
C TYR A 230 -11.77 7.10 0.60
N HIS A 231 -11.63 6.02 1.32
CA HIS A 231 -12.57 4.92 1.37
C HIS A 231 -13.47 5.08 2.59
N ILE A 232 -14.70 4.65 2.50
CA ILE A 232 -15.65 4.63 3.60
C ILE A 232 -16.20 3.22 3.77
N GLN A 233 -16.34 2.78 5.00
CA GLN A 233 -16.92 1.48 5.34
C GLN A 233 -17.98 1.65 6.41
N THR A 234 -19.12 1.02 6.21
CA THR A 234 -20.15 0.95 7.24
C THR A 234 -19.62 0.12 8.41
N SER A 235 -19.73 0.67 9.60
CA SER A 235 -19.34 -0.01 10.84
C SER A 235 -20.25 -1.20 11.10
N GLY A 236 -19.68 -2.32 11.53
CA GLY A 236 -20.44 -3.48 11.97
C GLY A 236 -21.41 -3.17 13.12
N ARG A 237 -21.15 -2.13 13.91
CA ARG A 237 -22.05 -1.63 14.96
C ARG A 237 -23.31 -0.98 14.41
N SER A 238 -23.33 -0.57 13.15
CA SER A 238 -24.48 0.01 12.48
C SER A 238 -25.40 -1.04 11.86
N LEU A 239 -24.99 -2.30 11.84
CA LEU A 239 -25.80 -3.41 11.34
C LEU A 239 -26.73 -3.90 12.42
N HIS A 240 -28.00 -4.05 12.07
CA HIS A 240 -29.05 -4.48 12.98
C HIS A 240 -29.65 -5.81 12.54
N ALA A 241 -29.65 -6.80 13.42
CA ALA A 241 -30.30 -8.08 13.14
C ALA A 241 -31.85 -7.97 13.09
N GLN A 242 -32.42 -6.95 13.73
CA GLN A 242 -33.88 -6.70 13.78
C GLN A 242 -34.34 -5.75 12.66
N GLU A 243 -33.47 -4.94 12.14
CA GLU A 243 -33.75 -3.90 11.14
C GLU A 243 -32.95 -4.20 9.87
N ILE A 244 -33.25 -5.33 9.23
CA ILE A 244 -32.48 -5.87 8.09
C ILE A 244 -32.43 -4.88 6.93
N ASP A 245 -33.50 -4.14 6.68
CA ASP A 245 -33.60 -3.16 5.60
C ASP A 245 -32.62 -2.00 5.72
N PHE A 246 -32.03 -1.77 6.90
CA PHE A 246 -30.98 -0.76 7.10
C PHE A 246 -29.56 -1.27 6.85
N ASN A 247 -29.40 -2.54 6.53
CA ASN A 247 -28.09 -3.16 6.34
C ASN A 247 -27.61 -3.12 4.87
N ASP A 248 -28.43 -2.63 3.93
CA ASP A 248 -28.13 -2.55 2.49
C ASP A 248 -27.41 -1.24 2.08
#